data_703ecefc6c6d5b79cb4a630e6742ce31
#
_entry.id   703ecefc6c6d5b79cb4a630e6742ce31
#
_cell.length_a   1.000
_cell.length_b   1.000
_cell.length_c   1.000
_cell.angle_alpha   90.00
_cell.angle_beta   90.00
_cell.angle_gamma   90.00
#
_symmetry.space_group_name_H-M   'P 1'
#
loop_
_entity.id
_entity.type
_entity.pdbx_description
1 polymer ?
#
loop_
_entity_poly.entity_id
_entity_poly.type
_entity_poly.pdbx_seq_one_letter_code
_entity_poly.pdbx_strand_id
1 'polypeptide(L)'
;MRRYEIFPSCVIFAVMKHAIELFSELGRRLERLGEDAATRAVIARACKANDWFTPSEVRRAARALATEMLTEERLRGWLAAYPLPVARVRNVLVIMAGNIPLVGFFDLLCVVAAGDRCLVKPSAKDRVLMEYVVAQLRDIDPEAQVVLYDGTQPVDAVIATGSDNANRYFRAQYAGIPALLRGSRQSVAVLSGRETPEQLRGLADDIWAYSGLGCRSVSLLFLPEGYDLKLEIPDVNPKYINNYRQEKALCEMSGTPYVDFGRAVAVEQREFPAALSRIAFVRYKTPEEVTAWLTQHDNELQCVVTTLLPHSRRVDFGRAQSPSLTDWPDDRDVLEFLCGL
;
A
#
# COMPACT_ATOMS: atom_id res chain seq x y z
N MET A 1 -35.01 -0.49 12.44
CA MET A 1 -34.32 -1.36 13.42
C MET A 1 -33.98 -2.67 12.73
N ARG A 2 -32.74 -2.85 12.22
CA ARG A 2 -32.28 -4.12 11.69
C ARG A 2 -31.93 -5.02 12.87
N ARG A 3 -32.50 -6.24 12.93
CA ARG A 3 -32.14 -7.26 13.92
C ARG A 3 -30.74 -7.77 13.53
N TYR A 4 -29.73 -7.46 14.33
CA TYR A 4 -28.46 -8.16 14.28
C TYR A 4 -28.70 -9.56 14.83
N GLU A 5 -28.53 -10.60 14.03
CA GLU A 5 -28.43 -11.95 14.54
C GLU A 5 -27.12 -12.03 15.34
N ILE A 6 -27.26 -12.10 16.66
CA ILE A 6 -26.13 -12.24 17.57
C ILE A 6 -25.70 -13.72 17.50
N PHE A 7 -24.59 -13.99 16.82
CA PHE A 7 -23.98 -15.31 16.91
C PHE A 7 -23.61 -15.64 18.36
N PRO A 8 -23.69 -16.92 18.76
CA PRO A 8 -23.14 -17.34 20.04
C PRO A 8 -21.67 -16.92 20.14
N SER A 9 -21.28 -16.38 21.27
CA SER A 9 -19.89 -15.89 21.51
C SER A 9 -18.82 -16.96 21.22
N CYS A 10 -19.14 -18.24 21.31
CA CYS A 10 -18.24 -19.34 20.93
C CYS A 10 -17.93 -19.41 19.42
N VAL A 11 -18.90 -19.09 18.54
CA VAL A 11 -18.70 -19.07 17.09
C VAL A 11 -17.85 -17.88 16.68
N ILE A 12 -18.13 -16.71 17.24
CA ILE A 12 -17.33 -15.49 17.04
C ILE A 12 -15.86 -15.74 17.39
N PHE A 13 -15.64 -16.32 18.56
CA PHE A 13 -14.27 -16.62 19.04
C PHE A 13 -13.56 -17.65 18.14
N ALA A 14 -14.27 -18.66 17.64
CA ALA A 14 -13.70 -19.69 16.77
C ALA A 14 -13.23 -19.13 15.42
N VAL A 15 -14.04 -18.29 14.75
CA VAL A 15 -13.70 -17.68 13.45
C VAL A 15 -12.52 -16.70 13.58
N MET A 16 -12.55 -15.83 14.58
CA MET A 16 -11.44 -14.92 14.83
C MET A 16 -10.15 -15.67 15.15
N LYS A 17 -10.21 -16.70 16.00
CA LYS A 17 -9.05 -17.53 16.34
C LYS A 17 -8.48 -18.19 15.10
N HIS A 18 -9.36 -18.76 14.25
CA HIS A 18 -8.94 -19.39 13.00
C HIS A 18 -8.25 -18.42 12.04
N ALA A 19 -8.79 -17.22 11.84
CA ALA A 19 -8.16 -16.20 11.01
C ALA A 19 -6.78 -15.77 11.55
N ILE A 20 -6.66 -15.61 12.89
CA ILE A 20 -5.38 -15.28 13.52
C ILE A 20 -4.36 -16.40 13.30
N GLU A 21 -4.71 -17.65 13.50
CA GLU A 21 -3.83 -18.81 13.30
C GLU A 21 -3.38 -18.92 11.84
N LEU A 22 -4.32 -18.81 10.89
CA LEU A 22 -4.08 -18.87 9.45
C LEU A 22 -3.06 -17.78 9.01
N PHE A 23 -3.34 -16.54 9.37
CA PHE A 23 -2.51 -15.42 8.92
C PHE A 23 -1.19 -15.30 9.69
N SER A 24 -1.12 -15.73 10.94
CA SER A 24 0.15 -15.80 11.67
C SER A 24 1.08 -16.85 11.07
N GLU A 25 0.54 -18.00 10.64
CA GLU A 25 1.35 -19.01 9.93
C GLU A 25 1.80 -18.50 8.57
N LEU A 26 0.92 -17.84 7.81
CA LEU A 26 1.32 -17.18 6.57
C LEU A 26 2.43 -16.15 6.81
N GLY A 27 2.35 -15.36 7.89
CA GLY A 27 3.38 -14.40 8.28
C GLY A 27 4.74 -15.06 8.45
N ARG A 28 4.83 -16.17 9.19
CA ARG A 28 6.06 -16.95 9.34
C ARG A 28 6.64 -17.44 8.00
N ARG A 29 5.78 -17.87 7.07
CA ARG A 29 6.21 -18.29 5.73
C ARG A 29 6.71 -17.12 4.88
N LEU A 30 6.03 -15.97 4.93
CA LEU A 30 6.43 -14.76 4.19
C LEU A 30 7.74 -14.16 4.73
N GLU A 31 7.98 -14.21 6.03
CA GLU A 31 9.23 -13.75 6.63
C GLU A 31 10.45 -14.51 6.05
N ARG A 32 10.26 -15.79 5.76
CA ARG A 32 11.29 -16.69 5.22
C ARG A 32 11.33 -16.72 3.68
N LEU A 33 10.54 -15.89 2.99
CA LEU A 33 10.46 -15.88 1.53
C LEU A 33 11.83 -15.56 0.90
N GLY A 34 12.37 -16.50 0.13
CA GLY A 34 13.67 -16.43 -0.54
C GLY A 34 14.82 -17.10 0.22
N GLU A 35 14.57 -17.76 1.35
CA GLU A 35 15.60 -18.53 2.07
C GLU A 35 15.92 -19.87 1.38
N ASP A 36 14.91 -20.55 0.84
CA ASP A 36 15.03 -21.83 0.15
C ASP A 36 14.98 -21.70 -1.37
N ALA A 37 15.28 -22.78 -2.10
CA ALA A 37 15.32 -22.81 -3.56
C ALA A 37 13.93 -22.59 -4.20
N ALA A 38 12.87 -23.13 -3.59
CA ALA A 38 11.50 -23.03 -4.11
C ALA A 38 11.00 -21.58 -4.04
N THR A 39 11.17 -20.93 -2.89
CA THR A 39 10.76 -19.54 -2.70
C THR A 39 11.64 -18.55 -3.47
N ARG A 40 12.94 -18.83 -3.65
CA ARG A 40 13.80 -18.06 -4.59
C ARG A 40 13.29 -18.15 -6.02
N ALA A 41 12.82 -19.32 -6.46
CA ALA A 41 12.23 -19.48 -7.79
C ALA A 41 10.93 -18.69 -7.97
N VAL A 42 10.11 -18.56 -6.92
CA VAL A 42 8.91 -17.69 -6.93
C VAL A 42 9.32 -16.23 -7.15
N ILE A 43 10.28 -15.72 -6.37
CA ILE A 43 10.81 -14.36 -6.52
C ILE A 43 11.35 -14.13 -7.94
N ALA A 44 12.15 -15.06 -8.46
CA ALA A 44 12.72 -14.94 -9.82
C ALA A 44 11.62 -14.87 -10.88
N ARG A 45 10.55 -15.68 -10.77
CA ARG A 45 9.39 -15.60 -11.69
C ARG A 45 8.65 -14.29 -11.57
N ALA A 46 8.46 -13.77 -10.37
CA ALA A 46 7.80 -12.48 -10.14
C ALA A 46 8.60 -11.33 -10.78
N CYS A 47 9.92 -11.30 -10.58
CA CYS A 47 10.79 -10.30 -11.20
C CYS A 47 10.83 -10.43 -12.73
N LYS A 48 10.74 -11.65 -13.28
CA LYS A 48 10.65 -11.86 -14.72
C LYS A 48 9.31 -11.40 -15.32
N ALA A 49 8.23 -11.53 -14.55
CA ALA A 49 6.89 -11.10 -14.97
C ALA A 49 6.69 -9.57 -14.86
N ASN A 50 7.43 -8.91 -13.97
CA ASN A 50 7.40 -7.47 -13.80
C ASN A 50 8.82 -6.93 -13.56
N ASP A 51 9.40 -6.32 -14.58
CA ASP A 51 10.76 -5.75 -14.56
C ASP A 51 10.94 -4.59 -13.56
N TRP A 52 9.88 -4.09 -12.95
CA TRP A 52 9.96 -3.14 -11.85
C TRP A 52 10.26 -3.81 -10.51
N PHE A 53 10.01 -5.11 -10.39
CA PHE A 53 10.29 -5.84 -9.16
C PHE A 53 11.75 -6.26 -9.09
N THR A 54 12.33 -6.09 -7.92
CA THR A 54 13.65 -6.64 -7.59
C THR A 54 13.53 -7.68 -6.48
N PRO A 55 14.46 -8.65 -6.41
CA PRO A 55 14.43 -9.65 -5.34
C PRO A 55 14.48 -9.04 -3.93
N SER A 56 15.15 -7.90 -3.77
CA SER A 56 15.22 -7.18 -2.48
C SER A 56 13.89 -6.56 -2.11
N GLU A 57 13.19 -5.92 -3.06
CA GLU A 57 11.89 -5.29 -2.84
C GLU A 57 10.78 -6.32 -2.59
N VAL A 58 10.80 -7.47 -3.29
CA VAL A 58 9.86 -8.57 -3.02
C VAL A 58 10.03 -9.08 -1.59
N ARG A 59 11.29 -9.31 -1.15
CA ARG A 59 11.55 -9.72 0.24
C ARG A 59 11.20 -8.63 1.25
N ARG A 60 11.44 -7.36 0.92
CA ARG A 60 11.03 -6.21 1.75
C ARG A 60 9.51 -6.22 1.97
N ALA A 61 8.72 -6.32 0.89
CA ALA A 61 7.26 -6.35 0.98
C ALA A 61 6.75 -7.53 1.82
N ALA A 62 7.26 -8.73 1.57
CA ALA A 62 6.89 -9.92 2.32
C ALA A 62 7.23 -9.79 3.82
N ARG A 63 8.42 -9.27 4.14
CA ARG A 63 8.84 -9.05 5.54
C ARG A 63 7.98 -7.97 6.20
N ALA A 64 7.69 -6.85 5.52
CA ALA A 64 6.83 -5.80 6.06
C ALA A 64 5.44 -6.34 6.41
N LEU A 65 4.82 -7.15 5.54
CA LEU A 65 3.55 -7.81 5.86
C LEU A 65 3.68 -8.72 7.08
N ALA A 66 4.71 -9.56 7.14
CA ALA A 66 4.94 -10.49 8.24
C ALA A 66 5.07 -9.78 9.60
N THR A 67 5.88 -8.71 9.66
CA THR A 67 6.21 -8.03 10.91
C THR A 67 5.21 -6.96 11.32
N GLU A 68 4.61 -6.24 10.37
CA GLU A 68 3.72 -5.12 10.69
C GLU A 68 2.24 -5.51 10.71
N MET A 69 1.85 -6.65 10.11
CA MET A 69 0.44 -7.04 10.02
C MET A 69 0.17 -8.44 10.56
N LEU A 70 1.05 -9.43 10.32
CA LEU A 70 0.71 -10.85 10.46
C LEU A 70 1.23 -11.50 11.74
N THR A 71 1.68 -10.74 12.74
CA THR A 71 1.95 -11.31 14.06
C THR A 71 0.64 -11.57 14.81
N GLU A 72 0.61 -12.64 15.61
CA GLU A 72 -0.58 -13.02 16.39
C GLU A 72 -1.09 -11.87 17.27
N GLU A 73 -0.18 -11.15 17.92
CA GLU A 73 -0.50 -10.02 18.79
C GLU A 73 -1.21 -8.89 18.03
N ARG A 74 -0.66 -8.49 16.86
CA ARG A 74 -1.23 -7.42 16.02
C ARG A 74 -2.60 -7.81 15.46
N LEU A 75 -2.72 -9.03 14.94
CA LEU A 75 -3.99 -9.55 14.41
C LEU A 75 -5.06 -9.61 15.49
N ARG A 76 -4.72 -10.10 16.69
CA ARG A 76 -5.64 -10.19 17.83
C ARG A 76 -6.11 -8.80 18.27
N GLY A 77 -5.19 -7.85 18.43
CA GLY A 77 -5.52 -6.48 18.83
C GLY A 77 -6.39 -5.77 17.80
N TRP A 78 -6.08 -5.94 16.51
CA TRP A 78 -6.82 -5.33 15.42
C TRP A 78 -8.24 -5.89 15.28
N LEU A 79 -8.39 -7.22 15.22
CA LEU A 79 -9.70 -7.85 15.02
C LEU A 79 -10.65 -7.65 16.21
N ALA A 80 -10.12 -7.46 17.42
CA ALA A 80 -10.94 -7.19 18.60
C ALA A 80 -11.73 -5.88 18.53
N ALA A 81 -11.36 -4.97 17.62
CA ALA A 81 -12.05 -3.69 17.44
C ALA A 81 -13.32 -3.79 16.57
N TYR A 82 -13.59 -4.96 15.94
CA TYR A 82 -14.68 -5.10 14.97
C TYR A 82 -15.71 -6.15 15.42
N PRO A 83 -16.99 -5.98 15.02
CA PRO A 83 -18.06 -6.94 15.30
C PRO A 83 -18.01 -8.14 14.33
N LEU A 84 -16.95 -8.95 14.44
CA LEU A 84 -16.73 -10.13 13.58
C LEU A 84 -17.15 -11.43 14.25
N PRO A 85 -17.49 -12.50 13.47
CA PRO A 85 -17.60 -12.54 12.01
C PRO A 85 -18.85 -11.86 11.47
N VAL A 86 -18.88 -11.61 10.15
CA VAL A 86 -20.07 -11.12 9.46
C VAL A 86 -21.20 -12.16 9.54
N ALA A 87 -22.46 -11.68 9.58
CA ALA A 87 -23.64 -12.53 9.79
C ALA A 87 -23.89 -13.55 8.65
N ARG A 88 -23.41 -13.28 7.45
CA ARG A 88 -23.57 -14.13 6.26
C ARG A 88 -22.28 -14.12 5.44
N VAL A 89 -21.80 -15.28 5.05
CA VAL A 89 -20.66 -15.40 4.14
C VAL A 89 -21.04 -14.87 2.74
N ARG A 90 -20.27 -13.92 2.24
CA ARG A 90 -20.43 -13.29 0.92
C ARG A 90 -19.23 -13.58 0.03
N ASN A 91 -19.46 -13.55 -1.27
CA ASN A 91 -18.39 -13.57 -2.25
C ASN A 91 -17.91 -12.13 -2.51
N VAL A 92 -16.78 -11.75 -1.97
CA VAL A 92 -16.19 -10.42 -2.13
C VAL A 92 -15.09 -10.48 -3.19
N LEU A 93 -15.30 -9.78 -4.30
CA LEU A 93 -14.32 -9.67 -5.37
C LEU A 93 -13.27 -8.61 -5.02
N VAL A 94 -12.01 -9.02 -4.92
CA VAL A 94 -10.87 -8.12 -4.69
C VAL A 94 -10.08 -7.95 -5.98
N ILE A 95 -10.22 -6.77 -6.62
CA ILE A 95 -9.47 -6.38 -7.82
C ILE A 95 -8.24 -5.61 -7.40
N MET A 96 -7.09 -6.22 -7.57
CA MET A 96 -5.83 -5.74 -6.98
C MET A 96 -5.03 -4.89 -7.95
N ALA A 97 -4.40 -3.82 -7.44
CA ALA A 97 -3.28 -3.17 -8.09
C ALA A 97 -2.05 -4.11 -8.13
N GLY A 98 -0.99 -3.72 -8.81
CA GLY A 98 0.22 -4.54 -8.92
C GLY A 98 1.46 -3.71 -9.29
N ASN A 99 1.45 -2.44 -8.91
CA ASN A 99 2.58 -1.53 -9.11
C ASN A 99 3.75 -1.82 -8.18
N ILE A 100 3.50 -2.34 -6.98
CA ILE A 100 4.49 -2.82 -6.02
C ILE A 100 4.17 -4.26 -5.58
N PRO A 101 5.14 -5.03 -5.08
CA PRO A 101 4.92 -6.41 -4.66
C PRO A 101 3.88 -6.53 -3.55
N LEU A 102 2.94 -7.47 -3.67
CA LEU A 102 1.94 -7.84 -2.66
C LEU A 102 0.99 -6.69 -2.25
N VAL A 103 0.85 -5.64 -3.06
CA VAL A 103 0.06 -4.45 -2.72
C VAL A 103 -1.43 -4.75 -2.45
N GLY A 104 -1.99 -5.78 -3.08
CA GLY A 104 -3.38 -6.20 -2.88
C GLY A 104 -3.62 -7.09 -1.66
N PHE A 105 -2.59 -7.41 -0.89
CA PHE A 105 -2.67 -8.37 0.21
C PHE A 105 -3.61 -7.91 1.34
N PHE A 106 -3.57 -6.62 1.71
CA PHE A 106 -4.36 -6.11 2.83
C PHE A 106 -5.86 -6.31 2.64
N ASP A 107 -6.37 -6.15 1.42
CA ASP A 107 -7.78 -6.37 1.11
C ASP A 107 -8.17 -7.85 1.23
N LEU A 108 -7.31 -8.75 0.75
CA LEU A 108 -7.49 -10.18 0.93
C LEU A 108 -7.53 -10.55 2.42
N LEU A 109 -6.60 -10.02 3.22
CA LEU A 109 -6.56 -10.21 4.66
C LEU A 109 -7.89 -9.78 5.30
N CYS A 110 -8.39 -8.58 4.98
CA CYS A 110 -9.64 -8.05 5.54
C CYS A 110 -10.84 -8.94 5.18
N VAL A 111 -10.97 -9.37 3.92
CA VAL A 111 -12.12 -10.19 3.48
C VAL A 111 -12.13 -11.54 4.18
N VAL A 112 -10.99 -12.24 4.22
CA VAL A 112 -10.92 -13.55 4.88
C VAL A 112 -11.08 -13.43 6.39
N ALA A 113 -10.50 -12.39 7.02
CA ALA A 113 -10.62 -12.13 8.44
C ALA A 113 -12.05 -11.76 8.85
N ALA A 114 -12.83 -11.13 7.97
CA ALA A 114 -14.26 -10.87 8.18
C ALA A 114 -15.11 -12.15 8.16
N GLY A 115 -14.59 -13.24 7.64
CA GLY A 115 -15.32 -14.51 7.43
C GLY A 115 -16.01 -14.59 6.07
N ASP A 116 -15.73 -13.66 5.16
CA ASP A 116 -16.24 -13.67 3.79
C ASP A 116 -15.32 -14.50 2.87
N ARG A 117 -15.86 -14.92 1.72
CA ARG A 117 -15.09 -15.60 0.68
C ARG A 117 -14.41 -14.57 -0.22
N CYS A 118 -13.09 -14.62 -0.27
CA CYS A 118 -12.28 -13.73 -1.10
C CYS A 118 -12.10 -14.28 -2.52
N LEU A 119 -12.67 -13.59 -3.50
CA LEU A 119 -12.45 -13.84 -4.92
C LEU A 119 -11.30 -12.95 -5.39
N VAL A 120 -10.11 -13.52 -5.52
CA VAL A 120 -8.88 -12.78 -5.80
C VAL A 120 -8.71 -12.57 -7.30
N LYS A 121 -8.72 -11.31 -7.75
CA LYS A 121 -8.37 -10.91 -9.13
C LYS A 121 -7.07 -10.12 -9.11
N PRO A 122 -5.92 -10.79 -9.19
CA PRO A 122 -4.63 -10.11 -9.13
C PRO A 122 -4.38 -9.32 -10.41
N SER A 123 -3.62 -8.23 -10.27
CA SER A 123 -3.03 -7.55 -11.44
C SER A 123 -2.07 -8.50 -12.16
N ALA A 124 -2.01 -8.43 -13.50
CA ALA A 124 -1.02 -9.18 -14.28
C ALA A 124 0.42 -8.91 -13.82
N LYS A 125 0.68 -7.70 -13.30
CA LYS A 125 2.01 -7.26 -12.84
C LYS A 125 2.46 -7.91 -11.52
N ASP A 126 1.51 -8.37 -10.67
CA ASP A 126 1.80 -8.99 -9.35
C ASP A 126 1.17 -10.39 -9.21
N ARG A 127 0.75 -10.96 -10.32
CA ARG A 127 0.01 -12.22 -10.34
C ARG A 127 0.77 -13.36 -9.68
N VAL A 128 2.06 -13.48 -9.96
CA VAL A 128 2.90 -14.58 -9.46
C VAL A 128 2.95 -14.61 -7.93
N LEU A 129 3.09 -13.44 -7.29
CA LEU A 129 3.17 -13.37 -5.83
C LEU A 129 1.80 -13.56 -5.19
N MET A 130 0.73 -13.03 -5.76
CA MET A 130 -0.61 -13.22 -5.23
C MET A 130 -1.11 -14.66 -5.40
N GLU A 131 -0.81 -15.33 -6.51
CA GLU A 131 -1.08 -16.77 -6.69
C GLU A 131 -0.28 -17.61 -5.67
N TYR A 132 0.97 -17.24 -5.38
CA TYR A 132 1.76 -17.87 -4.32
C TYR A 132 1.09 -17.69 -2.95
N VAL A 133 0.65 -16.49 -2.58
CA VAL A 133 -0.07 -16.24 -1.32
C VAL A 133 -1.34 -17.08 -1.20
N VAL A 134 -2.16 -17.10 -2.24
CA VAL A 134 -3.39 -17.93 -2.26
C VAL A 134 -3.06 -19.41 -2.09
N ALA A 135 -2.02 -19.90 -2.76
CA ALA A 135 -1.57 -21.29 -2.61
C ALA A 135 -1.07 -21.58 -1.18
N GLN A 136 -0.33 -20.66 -0.55
CA GLN A 136 0.13 -20.81 0.83
C GLN A 136 -1.05 -20.84 1.83
N LEU A 137 -2.04 -19.95 1.68
CA LEU A 137 -3.23 -19.95 2.53
C LEU A 137 -3.98 -21.29 2.44
N ARG A 138 -4.14 -21.84 1.24
CA ARG A 138 -4.82 -23.12 1.03
C ARG A 138 -4.00 -24.35 1.45
N ASP A 139 -2.67 -24.21 1.50
CA ASP A 139 -1.79 -25.24 2.04
C ASP A 139 -1.81 -25.28 3.58
N ILE A 140 -1.95 -24.10 4.21
CA ILE A 140 -2.11 -23.99 5.67
C ILE A 140 -3.50 -24.51 6.08
N ASP A 141 -4.53 -24.10 5.36
CA ASP A 141 -5.91 -24.51 5.57
C ASP A 141 -6.62 -24.78 4.23
N PRO A 142 -6.89 -26.05 3.88
CA PRO A 142 -7.62 -26.41 2.66
C PRO A 142 -9.02 -25.81 2.55
N GLU A 143 -9.66 -25.46 3.68
CA GLU A 143 -10.99 -24.85 3.75
C GLU A 143 -10.95 -23.31 3.73
N ALA A 144 -9.74 -22.70 3.62
CA ALA A 144 -9.59 -21.25 3.57
C ALA A 144 -10.45 -20.64 2.47
N GLN A 145 -11.28 -19.66 2.84
CA GLN A 145 -12.25 -19.01 1.96
C GLN A 145 -11.56 -18.03 1.00
N VAL A 146 -10.61 -18.53 0.21
CA VAL A 146 -9.85 -17.75 -0.77
C VAL A 146 -9.68 -18.51 -2.07
N VAL A 147 -10.07 -17.90 -3.20
CA VAL A 147 -9.96 -18.50 -4.54
C VAL A 147 -9.56 -17.45 -5.57
N LEU A 148 -8.89 -17.88 -6.63
CA LEU A 148 -8.65 -17.01 -7.78
C LEU A 148 -9.97 -16.81 -8.54
N TYR A 149 -10.28 -15.56 -8.88
CA TYR A 149 -11.47 -15.21 -9.64
C TYR A 149 -11.29 -15.57 -11.11
N ASP A 150 -12.17 -16.41 -11.64
CA ASP A 150 -12.16 -16.84 -13.05
C ASP A 150 -13.27 -16.19 -13.91
N GLY A 151 -14.11 -15.35 -13.31
CA GLY A 151 -15.20 -14.67 -13.97
C GLY A 151 -16.56 -15.36 -13.89
N THR A 152 -16.64 -16.56 -13.31
CA THR A 152 -17.89 -17.35 -13.22
C THR A 152 -18.56 -17.24 -11.86
N GLN A 153 -17.81 -16.95 -10.80
CA GLN A 153 -18.34 -16.87 -9.45
C GLN A 153 -19.28 -15.66 -9.30
N PRO A 154 -20.42 -15.81 -8.61
CA PRO A 154 -21.26 -14.67 -8.24
C PRO A 154 -20.52 -13.72 -7.31
N VAL A 155 -20.79 -12.42 -7.42
CA VAL A 155 -20.13 -11.36 -6.66
C VAL A 155 -21.17 -10.61 -5.85
N ASP A 156 -21.02 -10.60 -4.53
CA ASP A 156 -21.92 -9.89 -3.59
C ASP A 156 -21.41 -8.48 -3.24
N ALA A 157 -20.08 -8.28 -3.23
CA ALA A 157 -19.44 -6.99 -3.02
C ALA A 157 -18.10 -6.90 -3.76
N VAL A 158 -17.61 -5.69 -3.98
CA VAL A 158 -16.34 -5.43 -4.71
C VAL A 158 -15.44 -4.52 -3.90
N ILE A 159 -14.17 -4.88 -3.79
CA ILE A 159 -13.09 -4.00 -3.35
C ILE A 159 -12.13 -3.87 -4.53
N ALA A 160 -11.92 -2.66 -5.03
CA ALA A 160 -11.07 -2.47 -6.20
C ALA A 160 -10.11 -1.29 -6.01
N THR A 161 -8.85 -1.52 -6.35
CA THR A 161 -7.80 -0.51 -6.37
C THR A 161 -7.28 -0.34 -7.80
N GLY A 162 -7.32 0.88 -8.30
CA GLY A 162 -6.87 1.18 -9.65
C GLY A 162 -6.70 2.68 -9.90
N SER A 163 -6.30 3.04 -11.13
CA SER A 163 -6.30 4.44 -11.56
C SER A 163 -7.72 5.01 -11.62
N ASP A 164 -7.84 6.34 -11.67
CA ASP A 164 -9.15 7.00 -11.77
C ASP A 164 -9.94 6.56 -13.01
N ASN A 165 -9.25 6.25 -14.12
CA ASN A 165 -9.87 5.67 -15.31
C ASN A 165 -10.41 4.26 -15.05
N ALA A 166 -9.64 3.40 -14.34
CA ALA A 166 -10.09 2.08 -13.96
C ALA A 166 -11.31 2.15 -13.02
N ASN A 167 -11.30 3.10 -12.09
CA ASN A 167 -12.42 3.31 -11.16
C ASN A 167 -13.71 3.73 -11.85
N ARG A 168 -13.64 4.55 -12.90
CA ARG A 168 -14.82 4.88 -13.74
C ARG A 168 -15.41 3.63 -14.38
N TYR A 169 -14.55 2.76 -14.90
CA TYR A 169 -14.96 1.47 -15.46
C TYR A 169 -15.59 0.55 -14.40
N PHE A 170 -14.97 0.44 -13.22
CA PHE A 170 -15.50 -0.40 -12.14
C PHE A 170 -16.84 0.08 -11.62
N ARG A 171 -17.05 1.40 -11.51
CA ARG A 171 -18.36 1.96 -11.14
C ARG A 171 -19.46 1.57 -12.11
N ALA A 172 -19.17 1.55 -13.40
CA ALA A 172 -20.13 1.15 -14.41
C ALA A 172 -20.36 -0.37 -14.42
N GLN A 173 -19.30 -1.16 -14.31
CA GLN A 173 -19.36 -2.62 -14.37
C GLN A 173 -20.08 -3.23 -13.15
N TYR A 174 -19.89 -2.65 -11.98
CA TYR A 174 -20.44 -3.15 -10.71
C TYR A 174 -21.54 -2.24 -10.16
N ALA A 175 -22.24 -1.52 -11.03
CA ALA A 175 -23.40 -0.71 -10.64
C ALA A 175 -24.45 -1.60 -9.96
N GLY A 176 -24.89 -1.21 -8.76
CA GLY A 176 -25.85 -1.98 -7.96
C GLY A 176 -25.25 -3.07 -7.04
N ILE A 177 -23.94 -3.25 -7.07
CA ILE A 177 -23.21 -4.08 -6.10
C ILE A 177 -22.48 -3.15 -5.12
N PRO A 178 -22.54 -3.38 -3.79
CA PRO A 178 -21.74 -2.62 -2.83
C PRO A 178 -20.27 -2.64 -3.22
N ALA A 179 -19.65 -1.47 -3.33
CA ALA A 179 -18.29 -1.36 -3.84
C ALA A 179 -17.46 -0.34 -3.06
N LEU A 180 -16.26 -0.76 -2.63
CA LEU A 180 -15.21 0.10 -2.11
C LEU A 180 -14.18 0.28 -3.21
N LEU A 181 -14.20 1.45 -3.85
CA LEU A 181 -13.31 1.78 -4.97
C LEU A 181 -12.28 2.80 -4.53
N ARG A 182 -11.00 2.51 -4.76
CA ARG A 182 -9.87 3.37 -4.40
C ARG A 182 -9.10 3.82 -5.64
N GLY A 183 -8.80 5.13 -5.67
CA GLY A 183 -8.10 5.79 -6.76
C GLY A 183 -6.61 6.00 -6.51
N SER A 184 -6.05 6.95 -7.25
CA SER A 184 -4.68 7.37 -7.07
C SER A 184 -4.55 8.28 -5.85
N ARG A 185 -3.57 8.01 -4.99
CA ARG A 185 -3.18 8.83 -3.84
C ARG A 185 -1.69 9.10 -3.90
N GLN A 186 -1.26 10.14 -3.22
CA GLN A 186 0.12 10.60 -3.15
C GLN A 186 0.54 10.79 -1.69
N SER A 187 1.84 10.80 -1.44
CA SER A 187 2.37 11.06 -0.11
C SER A 187 3.34 12.23 -0.13
N VAL A 188 3.38 12.93 1.00
CA VAL A 188 4.21 14.10 1.18
C VAL A 188 5.14 13.95 2.38
N ALA A 189 6.24 14.71 2.41
CA ALA A 189 7.04 14.86 3.61
C ALA A 189 7.14 16.34 3.99
N VAL A 190 7.09 16.62 5.30
CA VAL A 190 7.27 17.95 5.85
C VAL A 190 8.51 17.96 6.73
N LEU A 191 9.54 18.66 6.28
CA LEU A 191 10.82 18.75 6.96
C LEU A 191 10.86 19.99 7.83
N SER A 192 11.53 19.89 8.98
CA SER A 192 11.78 21.00 9.90
C SER A 192 13.07 21.77 9.61
N GLY A 193 13.96 21.17 8.78
CA GLY A 193 15.32 21.66 8.57
C GLY A 193 16.31 21.23 9.64
N ARG A 194 15.89 20.33 10.56
CA ARG A 194 16.72 19.80 11.67
C ARG A 194 16.74 18.28 11.70
N GLU A 195 16.44 17.65 10.57
CA GLU A 195 16.39 16.20 10.45
C GLU A 195 17.77 15.60 10.73
N THR A 196 17.77 14.52 11.51
CA THR A 196 18.98 13.75 11.75
C THR A 196 19.41 12.97 10.49
N PRO A 197 20.67 12.52 10.38
CA PRO A 197 21.07 11.64 9.28
C PRO A 197 20.22 10.39 9.14
N GLU A 198 19.72 9.81 10.25
CA GLU A 198 18.80 8.66 10.28
C GLU A 198 17.47 9.02 9.63
N GLN A 199 16.89 10.19 9.98
CA GLN A 199 15.63 10.66 9.40
C GLN A 199 15.78 10.95 7.91
N LEU A 200 16.91 11.52 7.45
CA LEU A 200 17.16 11.72 6.03
C LEU A 200 17.35 10.41 5.26
N ARG A 201 18.00 9.41 5.84
CA ARG A 201 18.04 8.05 5.26
C ARG A 201 16.64 7.44 5.20
N GLY A 202 15.84 7.61 6.25
CA GLY A 202 14.44 7.19 6.28
C GLY A 202 13.61 7.88 5.19
N LEU A 203 13.77 9.19 5.01
CA LEU A 203 13.12 9.93 3.94
C LEU A 203 13.51 9.41 2.55
N ALA A 204 14.80 9.12 2.34
CA ALA A 204 15.26 8.52 1.10
C ALA A 204 14.59 7.17 0.82
N ASP A 205 14.40 6.36 1.85
CA ASP A 205 13.65 5.10 1.75
C ASP A 205 12.16 5.36 1.44
N ASP A 206 11.52 6.32 2.10
CA ASP A 206 10.12 6.69 1.85
C ASP A 206 9.88 7.22 0.43
N ILE A 207 10.89 7.83 -0.20
CA ILE A 207 10.81 8.32 -1.59
C ILE A 207 11.07 7.18 -2.59
N TRP A 208 12.14 6.39 -2.41
CA TRP A 208 12.68 5.52 -3.46
C TRP A 208 12.42 4.02 -3.28
N ALA A 209 11.94 3.57 -2.14
CA ALA A 209 11.52 2.19 -2.01
C ALA A 209 10.48 1.85 -3.09
N TYR A 210 10.57 0.64 -3.63
CA TYR A 210 9.76 0.21 -4.78
C TYR A 210 9.87 1.16 -5.98
N SER A 211 11.01 1.84 -6.13
CA SER A 211 11.24 2.83 -7.19
C SER A 211 10.19 3.96 -7.22
N GLY A 212 9.66 4.34 -6.08
CA GLY A 212 8.65 5.40 -5.97
C GLY A 212 7.27 5.07 -6.56
N LEU A 213 6.98 3.80 -6.84
CA LEU A 213 5.74 3.38 -7.53
C LEU A 213 4.51 3.27 -6.61
N GLY A 214 4.69 3.28 -5.29
CA GLY A 214 3.59 3.15 -4.32
C GLY A 214 2.88 4.48 -4.05
N CYS A 215 1.59 4.42 -3.69
CA CYS A 215 0.88 5.62 -3.20
C CYS A 215 1.48 6.18 -1.90
N ARG A 216 2.22 5.37 -1.14
CA ARG A 216 2.95 5.78 0.07
C ARG A 216 4.35 6.33 -0.24
N SER A 217 4.80 6.30 -1.50
CA SER A 217 6.06 6.91 -1.88
C SER A 217 5.94 8.43 -1.86
N VAL A 218 6.82 9.08 -1.11
CA VAL A 218 6.84 10.53 -1.00
C VAL A 218 7.27 11.13 -2.33
N SER A 219 6.43 12.01 -2.89
CA SER A 219 6.68 12.67 -4.18
C SER A 219 6.70 14.20 -4.09
N LEU A 220 6.21 14.78 -2.98
CA LEU A 220 6.23 16.21 -2.72
C LEU A 220 6.83 16.49 -1.33
N LEU A 221 7.77 17.41 -1.27
CA LEU A 221 8.47 17.82 -0.05
C LEU A 221 8.12 19.25 0.33
N PHE A 222 7.81 19.48 1.59
CA PHE A 222 7.75 20.81 2.17
C PHE A 222 9.05 21.09 2.91
N LEU A 223 9.78 22.11 2.46
CA LEU A 223 11.09 22.50 2.98
C LEU A 223 10.99 23.91 3.61
N PRO A 224 11.58 24.16 4.79
CA PRO A 224 11.64 25.52 5.31
C PRO A 224 12.47 26.41 4.38
N GLU A 225 12.17 27.73 4.33
CA GLU A 225 12.97 28.69 3.55
C GLU A 225 14.46 28.60 3.90
N GLY A 226 15.31 28.64 2.89
CA GLY A 226 16.76 28.59 3.06
C GLY A 226 17.35 27.21 3.37
N TYR A 227 16.52 26.18 3.51
CA TYR A 227 17.02 24.83 3.76
C TYR A 227 17.56 24.17 2.48
N ASP A 228 18.83 23.74 2.53
CA ASP A 228 19.49 23.01 1.44
C ASP A 228 19.40 21.50 1.72
N LEU A 229 18.42 20.85 1.11
CA LEU A 229 18.19 19.41 1.29
C LEU A 229 19.23 18.60 0.51
N LYS A 230 19.93 17.73 1.24
CA LYS A 230 20.84 16.74 0.66
C LYS A 230 20.34 15.33 0.97
N LEU A 231 20.09 14.56 -0.08
CA LEU A 231 19.63 13.18 0.02
C LEU A 231 20.60 12.28 -0.74
N GLU A 232 20.91 11.14 -0.12
CA GLU A 232 21.61 10.06 -0.79
C GLU A 232 20.57 9.11 -1.41
N ILE A 233 20.59 8.99 -2.74
CA ILE A 233 19.65 8.12 -3.45
C ILE A 233 20.17 6.67 -3.36
N PRO A 234 19.35 5.72 -2.85
CA PRO A 234 19.71 4.31 -2.83
C PRO A 234 19.78 3.73 -4.25
N ASP A 235 20.22 2.48 -4.35
CA ASP A 235 20.13 1.77 -5.62
C ASP A 235 18.66 1.59 -6.04
N VAL A 236 18.34 2.09 -7.23
CA VAL A 236 17.00 2.05 -7.81
C VAL A 236 16.97 1.19 -9.06
N ASN A 237 15.78 0.75 -9.46
CA ASN A 237 15.59 -0.04 -10.68
C ASN A 237 16.18 0.68 -11.91
N PRO A 238 16.84 -0.02 -12.85
CA PRO A 238 17.37 0.58 -14.10
C PRO A 238 16.33 1.35 -14.91
N LYS A 239 15.06 0.96 -14.88
CA LYS A 239 13.96 1.70 -15.52
C LYS A 239 13.76 3.08 -14.90
N TYR A 240 13.94 3.21 -13.59
CA TYR A 240 13.88 4.50 -12.90
C TYR A 240 14.96 5.45 -13.40
N ILE A 241 16.17 4.94 -13.65
CA ILE A 241 17.26 5.74 -14.22
C ILE A 241 16.93 6.25 -15.62
N ASN A 242 16.20 5.48 -16.43
CA ASN A 242 15.75 5.95 -17.74
C ASN A 242 14.73 7.09 -17.62
N ASN A 243 13.80 6.98 -16.69
CA ASN A 243 12.87 8.09 -16.38
C ASN A 243 13.64 9.34 -15.89
N TYR A 244 14.64 9.17 -15.03
CA TYR A 244 15.49 10.29 -14.59
C TYR A 244 16.18 11.00 -15.76
N ARG A 245 16.79 10.24 -16.69
CA ARG A 245 17.45 10.83 -17.87
C ARG A 245 16.47 11.61 -18.74
N GLN A 246 15.27 11.07 -18.93
CA GLN A 246 14.19 11.74 -19.65
C GLN A 246 13.75 13.03 -18.93
N GLU A 247 13.48 12.97 -17.63
CA GLU A 247 13.04 14.13 -16.85
C GLU A 247 14.10 15.23 -16.80
N LYS A 248 15.38 14.87 -16.66
CA LYS A 248 16.50 15.82 -16.72
C LYS A 248 16.53 16.52 -18.08
N ALA A 249 16.46 15.76 -19.17
CA ALA A 249 16.44 16.35 -20.51
C ALA A 249 15.23 17.27 -20.73
N LEU A 250 14.04 16.89 -20.24
CA LEU A 250 12.84 17.73 -20.31
C LEU A 250 13.02 19.06 -19.55
N CYS A 251 13.59 19.03 -18.35
CA CYS A 251 13.91 20.25 -17.59
C CYS A 251 14.90 21.14 -18.34
N GLU A 252 15.95 20.56 -18.90
CA GLU A 252 16.95 21.30 -19.70
C GLU A 252 16.33 21.94 -20.95
N MET A 253 15.51 21.20 -21.69
CA MET A 253 14.84 21.67 -22.91
C MET A 253 13.80 22.77 -22.62
N SER A 254 13.08 22.66 -21.50
CA SER A 254 12.06 23.65 -21.11
C SER A 254 12.62 24.86 -20.35
N GLY A 255 13.92 24.82 -19.98
CA GLY A 255 14.52 25.85 -19.11
C GLY A 255 13.96 25.82 -17.68
N THR A 256 13.35 24.72 -17.24
CA THR A 256 12.82 24.58 -15.89
C THR A 256 13.97 24.43 -14.89
N PRO A 257 14.10 25.31 -13.88
CA PRO A 257 15.10 25.15 -12.83
C PRO A 257 14.87 23.86 -12.05
N TYR A 258 15.93 23.11 -11.79
CA TYR A 258 15.86 21.87 -11.02
C TYR A 258 17.13 21.64 -10.20
N VAL A 259 17.00 20.86 -9.14
CA VAL A 259 18.13 20.32 -8.37
C VAL A 259 18.36 18.88 -8.85
N ASP A 260 19.60 18.58 -9.23
CA ASP A 260 19.99 17.25 -9.69
C ASP A 260 20.55 16.42 -8.52
N PHE A 261 19.84 15.37 -8.13
CA PHE A 261 20.32 14.39 -7.15
C PHE A 261 21.13 13.24 -7.79
N GLY A 262 21.43 13.30 -9.11
CA GLY A 262 22.20 12.28 -9.84
C GLY A 262 21.39 11.07 -10.30
N ARG A 263 20.22 10.81 -9.71
CA ARG A 263 19.28 9.72 -10.12
C ARG A 263 17.82 10.19 -10.10
N ALA A 264 17.54 11.39 -9.63
CA ALA A 264 16.24 12.05 -9.64
C ALA A 264 16.44 13.56 -9.83
N VAL A 265 15.45 14.24 -10.35
CA VAL A 265 15.39 15.71 -10.39
C VAL A 265 14.38 16.23 -9.37
N ALA A 266 14.71 17.29 -8.66
CA ALA A 266 13.76 18.00 -7.80
C ALA A 266 13.41 19.35 -8.41
N VAL A 267 12.11 19.63 -8.50
CA VAL A 267 11.57 20.86 -9.10
C VAL A 267 10.71 21.58 -8.07
N GLU A 268 10.91 22.90 -7.97
CA GLU A 268 10.07 23.72 -7.10
C GLU A 268 8.69 23.92 -7.75
N GLN A 269 7.68 23.28 -7.20
CA GLN A 269 6.29 23.33 -7.67
C GLN A 269 5.33 22.88 -6.56
N ARG A 270 4.09 23.39 -6.59
CA ARG A 270 3.07 23.08 -5.56
C ARG A 270 2.23 21.85 -5.88
N GLU A 271 2.23 21.42 -7.12
CA GLU A 271 1.48 20.27 -7.61
C GLU A 271 2.32 19.00 -7.46
N PHE A 272 1.65 17.88 -7.29
CA PHE A 272 2.31 16.58 -7.34
C PHE A 272 2.97 16.34 -8.69
N PRO A 273 4.17 15.73 -8.74
CA PRO A 273 4.85 15.47 -9.99
C PRO A 273 4.10 14.39 -10.80
N ALA A 274 3.99 14.60 -12.10
CA ALA A 274 3.40 13.60 -13.01
C ALA A 274 4.39 12.48 -13.38
N ALA A 275 5.70 12.71 -13.19
CA ALA A 275 6.75 11.80 -13.60
C ALA A 275 7.41 11.11 -12.40
N LEU A 276 7.73 9.84 -12.54
CA LEU A 276 8.22 8.99 -11.47
C LEU A 276 9.55 9.43 -10.83
N SER A 277 10.49 9.95 -11.62
CA SER A 277 11.82 10.39 -11.14
C SER A 277 11.93 11.90 -10.93
N ARG A 278 10.80 12.58 -10.92
CA ARG A 278 10.67 13.97 -10.50
C ARG A 278 10.13 14.00 -9.08
N ILE A 279 10.79 14.76 -8.21
CA ILE A 279 10.34 15.08 -6.86
C ILE A 279 9.90 16.55 -6.89
N ALA A 280 8.69 16.84 -6.42
CA ALA A 280 8.27 18.21 -6.21
C ALA A 280 8.75 18.71 -4.85
N PHE A 281 9.07 20.00 -4.72
CA PHE A 281 9.23 20.60 -3.42
C PHE A 281 8.62 22.00 -3.37
N VAL A 282 8.19 22.39 -2.18
CA VAL A 282 7.64 23.71 -1.86
C VAL A 282 8.41 24.29 -0.68
N ARG A 283 8.81 25.54 -0.77
CA ARG A 283 9.38 26.24 0.38
C ARG A 283 8.28 26.90 1.19
N TYR A 284 8.30 26.70 2.49
CA TYR A 284 7.34 27.29 3.41
C TYR A 284 8.03 28.21 4.43
N LYS A 285 7.31 29.22 4.91
CA LYS A 285 7.76 30.16 5.96
C LYS A 285 7.27 29.73 7.33
N THR A 286 6.03 29.25 7.41
CA THR A 286 5.42 28.85 8.66
C THR A 286 4.75 27.48 8.55
N PRO A 287 4.71 26.68 9.62
CA PRO A 287 4.01 25.39 9.66
C PRO A 287 2.52 25.48 9.32
N GLU A 288 1.89 26.64 9.60
CA GLU A 288 0.48 26.90 9.32
C GLU A 288 0.17 26.91 7.82
N GLU A 289 1.10 27.40 6.99
CA GLU A 289 0.99 27.35 5.52
C GLU A 289 0.91 25.90 5.03
N VAL A 290 1.74 25.01 5.61
CA VAL A 290 1.73 23.57 5.28
C VAL A 290 0.44 22.93 5.76
N THR A 291 0.01 23.21 6.98
CA THR A 291 -1.24 22.69 7.53
C THR A 291 -2.44 23.07 6.67
N ALA A 292 -2.52 24.30 6.20
CA ALA A 292 -3.58 24.76 5.30
C ALA A 292 -3.56 24.00 3.98
N TRP A 293 -2.37 23.78 3.39
CA TRP A 293 -2.22 23.01 2.17
C TRP A 293 -2.64 21.54 2.37
N LEU A 294 -2.20 20.89 3.46
CA LEU A 294 -2.56 19.51 3.79
C LEU A 294 -4.08 19.35 3.93
N THR A 295 -4.74 20.32 4.59
CA THR A 295 -6.20 20.31 4.75
C THR A 295 -6.92 20.45 3.41
N GLN A 296 -6.44 21.31 2.52
CA GLN A 296 -7.03 21.51 1.19
C GLN A 296 -6.89 20.26 0.31
N HIS A 297 -5.78 19.53 0.42
CA HIS A 297 -5.44 18.36 -0.41
C HIS A 297 -5.66 17.02 0.32
N ASP A 298 -6.38 17.01 1.45
CA ASP A 298 -6.54 15.83 2.30
C ASP A 298 -7.02 14.59 1.52
N ASN A 299 -7.95 14.80 0.59
CA ASN A 299 -8.49 13.73 -0.26
C ASN A 299 -7.49 13.16 -1.29
N GLU A 300 -6.34 13.79 -1.49
CA GLU A 300 -5.28 13.34 -2.41
C GLU A 300 -4.16 12.61 -1.68
N LEU A 301 -4.13 12.69 -0.33
CA LEU A 301 -3.05 12.17 0.49
C LEU A 301 -3.25 10.71 0.90
N GLN A 302 -2.16 9.93 0.86
CA GLN A 302 -2.08 8.61 1.47
C GLN A 302 -1.39 8.67 2.83
N CYS A 303 -0.25 9.31 2.94
CA CYS A 303 0.40 9.58 4.23
C CYS A 303 1.22 10.88 4.21
N VAL A 304 1.51 11.37 5.42
CA VAL A 304 2.30 12.58 5.68
C VAL A 304 3.49 12.19 6.55
N VAL A 305 4.69 12.18 5.96
CA VAL A 305 5.93 11.86 6.66
C VAL A 305 6.42 13.13 7.37
N THR A 306 6.34 13.15 8.69
CA THR A 306 6.79 14.32 9.46
C THR A 306 6.91 14.03 10.95
N THR A 307 7.76 14.79 11.64
CA THR A 307 7.78 14.91 13.11
C THR A 307 7.32 16.31 13.57
N LEU A 308 7.04 17.21 12.63
CA LEU A 308 6.77 18.62 12.91
C LEU A 308 5.29 18.92 13.17
N LEU A 309 4.38 18.28 12.41
CA LEU A 309 2.96 18.62 12.40
C LEU A 309 2.11 17.42 12.81
N PRO A 310 0.98 17.64 13.53
CA PRO A 310 -0.01 16.60 13.73
C PRO A 310 -0.82 16.37 12.44
N HIS A 311 -1.09 15.11 12.12
CA HIS A 311 -1.97 14.70 11.03
C HIS A 311 -2.52 13.31 11.29
N SER A 312 -3.76 12.99 10.88
CA SER A 312 -4.38 11.67 11.09
C SER A 312 -3.59 10.53 10.43
N ARG A 313 -2.99 10.82 9.26
CA ARG A 313 -2.16 9.88 8.46
C ARG A 313 -0.67 10.18 8.57
N ARG A 314 -0.27 10.75 9.72
CA ARG A 314 1.15 11.00 10.00
C ARG A 314 1.90 9.69 10.19
N VAL A 315 3.09 9.62 9.59
CA VAL A 315 4.09 8.57 9.82
C VAL A 315 5.46 9.18 10.08
N ASP A 316 6.31 8.47 10.80
CA ASP A 316 7.68 8.88 11.03
C ASP A 316 8.55 8.61 9.79
N PHE A 317 9.69 9.28 9.67
CA PHE A 317 10.65 9.09 8.58
C PHE A 317 11.10 7.61 8.49
N GLY A 318 11.06 7.03 7.30
CA GLY A 318 11.39 5.64 7.03
C GLY A 318 10.27 4.65 7.35
N ARG A 319 9.05 5.13 7.66
CA ARG A 319 7.91 4.28 8.01
C ARG A 319 6.79 4.26 6.96
N ALA A 320 6.86 5.10 5.92
CA ALA A 320 5.80 5.16 4.92
C ALA A 320 5.55 3.82 4.22
N GLN A 321 6.60 3.03 4.01
CA GLN A 321 6.53 1.76 3.30
C GLN A 321 6.29 0.53 4.19
N SER A 322 6.00 0.75 5.47
CA SER A 322 5.72 -0.30 6.46
C SER A 322 4.40 -0.01 7.20
N PRO A 323 3.25 0.02 6.47
CA PRO A 323 1.96 0.32 7.08
C PRO A 323 1.54 -0.75 8.08
N SER A 324 0.89 -0.32 9.15
CA SER A 324 0.24 -1.19 10.13
C SER A 324 -1.16 -1.61 9.66
N LEU A 325 -1.85 -2.42 10.45
CA LEU A 325 -3.24 -2.84 10.18
C LEU A 325 -4.27 -1.70 10.27
N THR A 326 -3.88 -0.56 10.87
CA THR A 326 -4.73 0.63 11.00
C THR A 326 -4.33 1.77 10.07
N ASP A 327 -3.28 1.59 9.25
CA ASP A 327 -2.90 2.54 8.20
C ASP A 327 -3.67 2.26 6.90
N TRP A 328 -4.96 2.47 6.93
CA TRP A 328 -5.88 2.08 5.86
C TRP A 328 -5.54 2.71 4.50
N PRO A 329 -5.61 1.91 3.41
CA PRO A 329 -5.49 2.48 2.07
C PRO A 329 -6.61 3.49 1.79
N ASP A 330 -6.24 4.69 1.30
CA ASP A 330 -7.14 5.82 1.04
C ASP A 330 -7.96 6.28 2.25
N ASP A 331 -7.44 6.05 3.48
CA ASP A 331 -8.17 6.34 4.73
C ASP A 331 -9.56 5.66 4.77
N ARG A 332 -9.65 4.46 4.17
CA ARG A 332 -10.88 3.66 4.10
C ARG A 332 -10.73 2.37 4.89
N ASP A 333 -11.46 2.27 5.98
CA ASP A 333 -11.51 1.04 6.77
C ASP A 333 -12.27 -0.06 6.01
N VAL A 334 -11.52 -1.06 5.57
CA VAL A 334 -12.05 -2.18 4.79
C VAL A 334 -12.90 -3.11 5.65
N LEU A 335 -12.52 -3.35 6.92
CA LEU A 335 -13.32 -4.18 7.81
C LEU A 335 -14.63 -3.50 8.21
N GLU A 336 -14.61 -2.18 8.45
CA GLU A 336 -15.84 -1.42 8.71
C GLU A 336 -16.78 -1.51 7.50
N PHE A 337 -16.26 -1.34 6.27
CA PHE A 337 -17.05 -1.52 5.05
C PHE A 337 -17.69 -2.92 4.99
N LEU A 338 -16.92 -3.98 5.24
CA LEU A 338 -17.41 -5.36 5.20
C LEU A 338 -18.45 -5.65 6.30
N CYS A 339 -18.23 -5.13 7.51
CA CYS A 339 -19.21 -5.25 8.61
C CYS A 339 -20.51 -4.48 8.34
N GLY A 340 -20.48 -3.44 7.52
CA GLY A 340 -21.62 -2.61 7.14
C GLY A 340 -22.50 -3.18 6.01
N LEU A 341 -22.05 -4.24 5.33
CA LEU A 341 -22.79 -4.90 4.26
C LEU A 341 -23.89 -5.80 4.84
#